data_e012c212e10f55cd7d9c05247958a143
#
_entry.id   e012c212e10f55cd7d9c05247958a143
#
_cell.length_a   1.000
_cell.length_b   1.000
_cell.length_c   1.000
_cell.angle_alpha   90.00
_cell.angle_beta   90.00
_cell.angle_gamma   90.00
#
_symmetry.space_group_name_H-M   'P 1'
#
loop_
_entity.id
_entity.type
_entity.pdbx_description
1 polymer ?
#
loop_
_entity_poly.entity_id
_entity_poly.type
_entity_poly.pdbx_seq_one_letter_code
_entity_poly.pdbx_strand_id
1 'polypeptide(L)'
;MLNKFLISLGIWVLRLISLLPMPLTRALGTGMGLIAYALMSKRRHIGMVNLNLCFPEKSLAEKQRILRQHFAELFIIGLDYGLLFGASKFRMRRLIKYRGFANFEKYYKQRPIVLLAPHFIGLDIGGNRTTMDISGYTMFSEQRNQYLSERVKQARTRFMIHNGGEIFSRQDGLRTIVKKMKQNKLP
;
A
#
# COMPACT_ATOMS: atom_id res chain seq x y z
N MET A 1 -2.72 -19.94 18.81
CA MET A 1 -4.13 -19.60 18.51
C MET A 1 -4.45 -18.13 18.75
N LEU A 2 -4.14 -17.55 19.88
CA LEU A 2 -4.42 -16.13 20.24
C LEU A 2 -3.96 -15.11 19.20
N ASN A 3 -2.72 -15.22 18.70
CA ASN A 3 -2.22 -14.29 17.67
C ASN A 3 -3.00 -14.30 16.36
N LYS A 4 -3.49 -15.47 15.92
CA LYS A 4 -4.33 -15.56 14.71
C LYS A 4 -5.68 -14.92 14.92
N PHE A 5 -6.27 -15.13 16.08
CA PHE A 5 -7.55 -14.51 16.47
C PHE A 5 -7.44 -12.98 16.51
N LEU A 6 -6.43 -12.43 17.17
CA LEU A 6 -6.19 -10.98 17.25
C LEU A 6 -5.97 -10.34 15.87
N ILE A 7 -5.18 -11.01 14.99
CA ILE A 7 -4.98 -10.53 13.62
C ILE A 7 -6.30 -10.54 12.84
N SER A 8 -7.08 -11.61 12.95
CA SER A 8 -8.38 -11.68 12.26
C SER A 8 -9.35 -10.62 12.76
N LEU A 9 -9.39 -10.39 14.06
CA LEU A 9 -10.21 -9.33 14.67
C LEU A 9 -9.77 -7.94 14.16
N GLY A 10 -8.46 -7.69 14.12
CA GLY A 10 -7.92 -6.43 13.59
C GLY A 10 -8.29 -6.22 12.11
N ILE A 11 -8.17 -7.26 11.28
CA ILE A 11 -8.60 -7.20 9.87
C ILE A 11 -10.10 -6.90 9.77
N TRP A 12 -10.92 -7.52 10.62
CA TRP A 12 -12.36 -7.29 10.64
C TRP A 12 -12.71 -5.85 11.03
N VAL A 13 -12.06 -5.32 12.06
CA VAL A 13 -12.20 -3.90 12.45
C VAL A 13 -11.79 -2.96 11.32
N LEU A 14 -10.66 -3.21 10.65
CA LEU A 14 -10.23 -2.42 9.50
C LEU A 14 -11.25 -2.46 8.35
N ARG A 15 -11.86 -3.63 8.10
CA ARG A 15 -12.93 -3.75 7.10
C ARG A 15 -14.14 -2.90 7.46
N LEU A 16 -14.56 -2.89 8.72
CA LEU A 16 -15.67 -2.03 9.18
C LEU A 16 -15.33 -0.55 9.02
N ILE A 17 -14.14 -0.13 9.44
CA ILE A 17 -13.68 1.25 9.29
C ILE A 17 -13.65 1.65 7.79
N SER A 18 -13.30 0.73 6.92
CA SER A 18 -13.27 0.99 5.48
C SER A 18 -14.65 1.26 4.87
N LEU A 19 -15.74 0.97 5.55
CA LEU A 19 -17.10 1.32 5.10
C LEU A 19 -17.42 2.80 5.29
N LEU A 20 -16.71 3.48 6.19
CA LEU A 20 -16.89 4.90 6.44
C LEU A 20 -16.56 5.75 5.21
N PRO A 21 -17.15 6.95 5.09
CA PRO A 21 -16.73 7.94 4.09
C PRO A 21 -15.24 8.30 4.24
N MET A 22 -14.54 8.52 3.12
CA MET A 22 -13.11 8.83 3.13
C MET A 22 -12.72 10.02 4.03
N PRO A 23 -13.46 11.14 4.06
CA PRO A 23 -13.10 12.24 4.97
C PRO A 23 -13.07 11.80 6.44
N LEU A 24 -13.98 10.93 6.83
CA LEU A 24 -14.06 10.45 8.21
C LEU A 24 -12.91 9.48 8.54
N THR A 25 -12.57 8.56 7.64
CA THR A 25 -11.39 7.70 7.83
C THR A 25 -10.09 8.50 7.86
N ARG A 26 -9.98 9.58 7.05
CA ARG A 26 -8.82 10.49 7.08
C ARG A 26 -8.74 11.23 8.42
N ALA A 27 -9.85 11.79 8.89
CA ALA A 27 -9.91 12.47 10.20
C ALA A 27 -9.52 11.52 11.34
N LEU A 28 -10.05 10.30 11.34
CA LEU A 28 -9.72 9.27 12.34
C LEU A 28 -8.22 8.92 12.30
N GLY A 29 -7.67 8.64 11.12
CA GLY A 29 -6.24 8.33 10.96
C GLY A 29 -5.35 9.50 11.40
N THR A 30 -5.72 10.73 11.05
CA THR A 30 -5.00 11.92 11.47
C THR A 30 -5.00 12.06 13.00
N GLY A 31 -6.18 11.93 13.64
CA GLY A 31 -6.28 11.98 15.09
C GLY A 31 -5.43 10.94 15.79
N MET A 32 -5.51 9.67 15.35
CA MET A 32 -4.68 8.57 15.85
C MET A 32 -3.17 8.86 15.66
N GLY A 33 -2.79 9.38 14.51
CA GLY A 33 -1.40 9.72 14.20
C GLY A 33 -0.86 10.86 15.09
N LEU A 34 -1.68 11.89 15.37
CA LEU A 34 -1.30 12.97 16.26
C LEU A 34 -1.17 12.51 17.72
N ILE A 35 -2.03 11.62 18.18
CA ILE A 35 -1.90 10.96 19.49
C ILE A 35 -0.60 10.15 19.53
N ALA A 36 -0.31 9.35 18.50
CA ALA A 36 0.93 8.61 18.42
C ALA A 36 2.16 9.52 18.39
N TYR A 37 2.10 10.64 17.67
CA TYR A 37 3.15 11.66 17.69
C TYR A 37 3.43 12.18 19.11
N ALA A 38 2.39 12.43 19.91
CA ALA A 38 2.55 12.85 21.29
C ALA A 38 3.17 11.77 22.19
N LEU A 39 2.71 10.53 22.05
CA LEU A 39 3.10 9.43 22.93
C LEU A 39 4.41 8.74 22.56
N MET A 40 4.79 8.68 21.27
CA MET A 40 5.93 7.90 20.77
C MET A 40 7.21 8.74 20.68
N SER A 41 7.74 9.23 21.82
CA SER A 41 8.91 10.11 21.88
C SER A 41 10.15 9.57 21.15
N LYS A 42 10.45 8.28 21.29
CA LYS A 42 11.59 7.63 20.63
C LYS A 42 11.47 7.67 19.09
N ARG A 43 10.28 7.39 18.55
CA ARG A 43 10.03 7.45 17.10
C ARG A 43 10.08 8.87 16.58
N ARG A 44 9.53 9.82 17.35
CA ARG A 44 9.61 11.25 17.05
C ARG A 44 11.07 11.73 17.01
N HIS A 45 11.89 11.31 17.98
CA HIS A 45 13.33 11.65 17.98
C HIS A 45 14.04 11.12 16.74
N ILE A 46 13.87 9.84 16.38
CA ILE A 46 14.46 9.25 15.17
C ILE A 46 14.03 10.03 13.91
N GLY A 47 12.74 10.34 13.80
CA GLY A 47 12.22 11.12 12.67
C GLY A 47 12.84 12.51 12.59
N MET A 48 13.03 13.18 13.73
CA MET A 48 13.67 14.51 13.79
C MET A 48 15.15 14.44 13.38
N VAL A 49 15.88 13.43 13.83
CA VAL A 49 17.28 13.21 13.39
C VAL A 49 17.35 13.03 11.88
N ASN A 50 16.49 12.20 11.29
CA ASN A 50 16.44 12.00 9.84
C ASN A 50 16.13 13.32 9.10
N LEU A 51 15.17 14.12 9.59
CA LEU A 51 14.83 15.40 8.98
C LEU A 51 15.97 16.41 9.09
N ASN A 52 16.74 16.40 10.16
CA ASN A 52 17.91 17.26 10.31
C ASN A 52 19.02 16.89 9.32
N LEU A 53 19.20 15.60 9.05
CA LEU A 53 20.20 15.11 8.08
C LEU A 53 19.78 15.36 6.63
N CYS A 54 18.49 15.10 6.31
CA CYS A 54 18.00 15.19 4.92
C CYS A 54 17.62 16.61 4.48
N PHE A 55 17.24 17.47 5.42
CA PHE A 55 16.77 18.84 5.17
C PHE A 55 17.38 19.82 6.16
N PRO A 56 18.71 19.98 6.17
CA PRO A 56 19.40 20.88 7.11
C PRO A 56 18.91 22.32 7.01
N GLU A 57 18.50 22.75 5.81
CA GLU A 57 18.04 24.11 5.49
C GLU A 57 16.66 24.46 6.07
N LYS A 58 15.86 23.48 6.44
CA LYS A 58 14.51 23.73 6.97
C LYS A 58 14.54 24.15 8.44
N SER A 59 13.67 25.06 8.77
CA SER A 59 13.45 25.51 10.16
C SER A 59 12.94 24.36 11.04
N LEU A 60 13.13 24.47 12.35
CA LEU A 60 12.62 23.51 13.33
C LEU A 60 11.10 23.34 13.22
N ALA A 61 10.37 24.45 13.03
CA ALA A 61 8.92 24.45 12.90
C ALA A 61 8.44 23.66 11.67
N GLU A 62 9.12 23.83 10.53
CA GLU A 62 8.83 23.05 9.31
C GLU A 62 9.10 21.57 9.49
N LYS A 63 10.23 21.21 10.10
CA LYS A 63 10.58 19.81 10.39
C LYS A 63 9.53 19.17 11.32
N GLN A 64 9.11 19.89 12.36
CA GLN A 64 8.05 19.41 13.26
C GLN A 64 6.70 19.23 12.54
N ARG A 65 6.34 20.13 11.63
CA ARG A 65 5.13 20.03 10.80
C ARG A 65 5.18 18.78 9.90
N ILE A 66 6.30 18.57 9.19
CA ILE A 66 6.53 17.39 8.35
C ILE A 66 6.40 16.11 9.18
N LEU A 67 7.01 16.08 10.36
CA LEU A 67 6.98 14.92 11.22
C LEU A 67 5.59 14.60 11.77
N ARG A 68 4.81 15.61 12.17
CA ARG A 68 3.40 15.43 12.57
C ARG A 68 2.56 14.86 11.43
N GLN A 69 2.75 15.42 10.22
CA GLN A 69 2.07 14.92 9.02
C GLN A 69 2.46 13.47 8.72
N HIS A 70 3.73 13.14 8.83
CA HIS A 70 4.21 11.77 8.64
C HIS A 70 3.54 10.77 9.59
N PHE A 71 3.39 11.12 10.87
CA PHE A 71 2.67 10.28 11.82
C PHE A 71 1.19 10.13 11.44
N ALA A 72 0.52 11.22 11.05
CA ALA A 72 -0.86 11.16 10.58
C ALA A 72 -1.02 10.22 9.37
N GLU A 73 -0.15 10.37 8.38
CA GLU A 73 -0.17 9.56 7.16
C GLU A 73 0.11 8.07 7.41
N LEU A 74 1.00 7.72 8.34
CA LEU A 74 1.23 6.32 8.73
C LEU A 74 -0.04 5.65 9.26
N PHE A 75 -0.83 6.34 10.07
CA PHE A 75 -2.09 5.81 10.58
C PHE A 75 -3.18 5.77 9.51
N ILE A 76 -3.22 6.77 8.64
CA ILE A 76 -4.09 6.76 7.46
C ILE A 76 -3.81 5.54 6.58
N ILE A 77 -2.53 5.25 6.27
CA ILE A 77 -2.14 4.05 5.51
C ILE A 77 -2.60 2.79 6.23
N GLY A 78 -2.44 2.72 7.55
CA GLY A 78 -2.92 1.60 8.36
C GLY A 78 -4.42 1.35 8.20
N LEU A 79 -5.24 2.41 8.23
CA LEU A 79 -6.69 2.33 8.01
C LEU A 79 -7.04 1.97 6.56
N ASP A 80 -6.24 2.42 5.58
CA ASP A 80 -6.43 2.10 4.17
C ASP A 80 -6.29 0.61 3.85
N TYR A 81 -5.58 -0.16 4.68
CA TYR A 81 -5.58 -1.62 4.57
C TYR A 81 -6.99 -2.21 4.72
N GLY A 82 -7.92 -1.53 5.39
CA GLY A 82 -9.32 -1.90 5.41
C GLY A 82 -9.93 -1.98 4.00
N LEU A 83 -9.60 -1.03 3.12
CA LEU A 83 -10.01 -1.06 1.71
C LEU A 83 -9.36 -2.24 0.98
N LEU A 84 -8.08 -2.51 1.25
CA LEU A 84 -7.35 -3.63 0.67
C LEU A 84 -8.00 -4.96 1.04
N PHE A 85 -8.41 -5.12 2.30
CA PHE A 85 -9.04 -6.36 2.78
C PHE A 85 -10.50 -6.52 2.40
N GLY A 86 -11.26 -5.44 2.24
CA GLY A 86 -12.73 -5.52 2.21
C GLY A 86 -13.46 -4.75 1.11
N ALA A 87 -12.88 -3.72 0.48
CA ALA A 87 -13.61 -2.90 -0.46
C ALA A 87 -13.99 -3.66 -1.74
N SER A 88 -15.20 -3.44 -2.26
CA SER A 88 -15.65 -3.98 -3.54
C SER A 88 -14.89 -3.34 -4.72
N LYS A 89 -14.89 -4.02 -5.89
CA LYS A 89 -14.35 -3.45 -7.15
C LYS A 89 -14.96 -2.07 -7.45
N PHE A 90 -16.28 -1.94 -7.28
CA PHE A 90 -16.99 -0.67 -7.48
C PHE A 90 -16.46 0.44 -6.57
N ARG A 91 -16.33 0.15 -5.27
CA ARG A 91 -15.80 1.11 -4.29
C ARG A 91 -14.36 1.52 -4.60
N MET A 92 -13.50 0.57 -4.92
CA MET A 92 -12.11 0.85 -5.31
C MET A 92 -12.04 1.75 -6.55
N ARG A 93 -12.82 1.45 -7.59
CA ARG A 93 -12.88 2.27 -8.82
C ARG A 93 -13.45 3.66 -8.56
N ARG A 94 -14.37 3.82 -7.61
CA ARG A 94 -14.92 5.12 -7.24
C ARG A 94 -13.91 5.98 -6.49
N LEU A 95 -13.14 5.38 -5.57
CA LEU A 95 -12.20 6.09 -4.71
C LEU A 95 -10.86 6.38 -5.37
N ILE A 96 -10.37 5.47 -6.22
CA ILE A 96 -9.04 5.55 -6.81
C ILE A 96 -9.14 5.70 -8.32
N LYS A 97 -8.75 6.87 -8.80
CA LYS A 97 -8.83 7.25 -10.22
C LYS A 97 -7.43 7.31 -10.83
N TYR A 98 -7.30 6.89 -12.07
CA TYR A 98 -6.10 7.11 -12.86
C TYR A 98 -6.03 8.55 -13.37
N ARG A 99 -4.82 9.08 -13.42
CA ARG A 99 -4.50 10.28 -14.18
C ARG A 99 -3.42 9.94 -15.21
N GLY A 100 -3.60 10.38 -16.45
CA GLY A 100 -2.65 10.10 -17.54
C GLY A 100 -2.62 8.65 -18.00
N PHE A 101 -3.66 7.86 -17.75
CA PHE A 101 -3.73 6.44 -18.12
C PHE A 101 -3.53 6.21 -19.62
N ALA A 102 -3.98 7.12 -20.47
CA ALA A 102 -3.81 7.06 -21.92
C ALA A 102 -2.32 6.93 -22.34
N ASN A 103 -1.39 7.54 -21.59
CA ASN A 103 0.04 7.42 -21.87
C ASN A 103 0.56 5.99 -21.66
N PHE A 104 -0.02 5.25 -20.71
CA PHE A 104 0.27 3.84 -20.47
C PHE A 104 -0.46 2.95 -21.51
N GLU A 105 -1.74 3.20 -21.74
CA GLU A 105 -2.60 2.42 -22.62
C GLU A 105 -2.06 2.34 -24.05
N LYS A 106 -1.46 3.44 -24.54
CA LYS A 106 -0.82 3.51 -25.86
C LYS A 106 0.20 2.38 -26.09
N TYR A 107 0.90 1.93 -25.07
CA TYR A 107 1.96 0.93 -25.17
C TYR A 107 1.56 -0.41 -24.57
N TYR A 108 0.51 -0.43 -23.75
CA TYR A 108 0.00 -1.64 -23.14
C TYR A 108 -0.45 -2.63 -24.22
N LYS A 109 -0.08 -3.88 -24.09
CA LYS A 109 -0.29 -4.95 -25.10
C LYS A 109 0.54 -4.86 -26.37
N GLN A 110 1.32 -3.80 -26.57
CA GLN A 110 2.22 -3.69 -27.74
C GLN A 110 3.63 -4.11 -27.41
N ARG A 111 4.07 -3.84 -26.18
CA ARG A 111 5.43 -4.18 -25.71
C ARG A 111 5.45 -4.38 -24.19
N PRO A 112 6.44 -5.11 -23.65
CA PRO A 112 6.62 -5.22 -22.21
C PRO A 112 6.85 -3.86 -21.58
N ILE A 113 6.17 -3.61 -20.44
CA ILE A 113 6.26 -2.35 -19.68
C ILE A 113 6.73 -2.66 -18.27
N VAL A 114 7.73 -1.90 -17.81
CA VAL A 114 8.15 -1.89 -16.41
C VAL A 114 7.56 -0.66 -15.74
N LEU A 115 6.70 -0.88 -14.74
CA LEU A 115 6.12 0.20 -13.94
C LEU A 115 7.05 0.53 -12.78
N LEU A 116 7.59 1.75 -12.78
CA LEU A 116 8.31 2.29 -11.63
C LEU A 116 7.29 2.83 -10.62
N ALA A 117 7.12 2.10 -9.52
CA ALA A 117 6.19 2.46 -8.47
C ALA A 117 6.96 2.83 -7.17
N PRO A 118 7.21 4.12 -6.92
CA PRO A 118 7.91 4.53 -5.71
C PRO A 118 7.04 4.30 -4.47
N HIS A 119 7.70 4.12 -3.32
CA HIS A 119 7.03 3.86 -2.03
C HIS A 119 6.37 5.13 -1.48
N PHE A 120 5.36 5.63 -2.19
CA PHE A 120 4.50 6.71 -1.72
C PHE A 120 3.31 6.17 -0.94
N ILE A 121 2.66 7.08 -0.23
CA ILE A 121 1.41 6.82 0.48
C ILE A 121 0.37 6.27 -0.51
N GLY A 122 -0.29 5.17 -0.11
CA GLY A 122 -1.32 4.55 -0.94
C GLY A 122 -0.80 3.57 -2.01
N LEU A 123 0.51 3.25 -2.04
CA LEU A 123 1.07 2.29 -3.00
C LEU A 123 0.29 0.97 -3.06
N ASP A 124 -0.03 0.37 -1.90
CA ASP A 124 -0.75 -0.91 -1.83
C ASP A 124 -2.17 -0.83 -2.40
N ILE A 125 -2.90 0.25 -2.09
CA ILE A 125 -4.25 0.43 -2.63
C ILE A 125 -4.23 0.80 -4.11
N GLY A 126 -3.29 1.64 -4.53
CA GLY A 126 -3.06 1.99 -5.93
C GLY A 126 -2.69 0.75 -6.74
N GLY A 127 -1.75 -0.06 -6.26
CA GLY A 127 -1.37 -1.33 -6.87
C GLY A 127 -2.56 -2.29 -6.99
N ASN A 128 -3.33 -2.48 -5.91
CA ASN A 128 -4.53 -3.31 -5.94
C ASN A 128 -5.60 -2.79 -6.92
N ARG A 129 -5.75 -1.45 -7.04
CA ARG A 129 -6.63 -0.84 -8.04
C ARG A 129 -6.14 -1.13 -9.47
N THR A 130 -4.84 -1.06 -9.69
CA THR A 130 -4.22 -1.32 -11.00
C THR A 130 -4.45 -2.76 -11.44
N THR A 131 -4.36 -3.73 -10.54
CA THR A 131 -4.59 -5.14 -10.87
C THR A 131 -6.02 -5.49 -11.30
N MET A 132 -6.98 -4.57 -11.19
CA MET A 132 -8.33 -4.77 -11.72
C MET A 132 -8.42 -4.60 -13.23
N ASP A 133 -7.54 -3.83 -13.81
CA ASP A 133 -7.62 -3.42 -15.22
C ASP A 133 -6.38 -3.84 -16.00
N ILE A 134 -5.26 -4.10 -15.33
CA ILE A 134 -3.97 -4.42 -15.93
C ILE A 134 -3.49 -5.77 -15.41
N SER A 135 -3.14 -6.65 -16.32
CA SER A 135 -2.38 -7.87 -16.07
C SER A 135 -0.92 -7.54 -15.81
N GLY A 136 -0.27 -8.17 -14.87
CA GLY A 136 1.13 -7.91 -14.59
C GLY A 136 1.73 -8.77 -13.49
N TYR A 137 3.03 -8.68 -13.37
CA TYR A 137 3.81 -9.39 -12.36
C TYR A 137 4.35 -8.41 -11.32
N THR A 138 4.32 -8.79 -10.07
CA THR A 138 4.89 -7.99 -8.99
C THR A 138 5.58 -8.87 -7.97
N MET A 139 6.46 -8.28 -7.17
CA MET A 139 7.14 -8.96 -6.07
C MET A 139 6.68 -8.41 -4.73
N PHE A 140 6.70 -9.26 -3.71
CA PHE A 140 6.46 -8.84 -2.33
C PHE A 140 7.50 -9.44 -1.38
N SER A 141 7.70 -8.78 -0.25
CA SER A 141 8.45 -9.34 0.87
C SER A 141 7.48 -9.92 1.88
N GLU A 142 7.75 -11.13 2.32
CA GLU A 142 6.95 -11.80 3.33
C GLU A 142 7.04 -11.05 4.67
N GLN A 143 5.92 -11.00 5.37
CA GLN A 143 5.87 -10.44 6.73
C GLN A 143 6.41 -11.47 7.72
N ARG A 144 7.02 -11.01 8.81
CA ARG A 144 7.54 -11.88 9.87
C ARG A 144 6.48 -12.84 10.43
N ASN A 145 5.23 -12.40 10.52
CA ASN A 145 4.13 -13.25 10.89
C ASN A 145 3.53 -13.89 9.62
N GLN A 146 3.69 -15.18 9.44
CA GLN A 146 3.22 -15.92 8.26
C GLN A 146 1.72 -15.81 8.03
N TYR A 147 0.90 -15.86 9.11
CA TYR A 147 -0.55 -15.73 8.98
C TYR A 147 -0.94 -14.35 8.44
N LEU A 148 -0.34 -13.28 8.97
CA LEU A 148 -0.56 -11.91 8.46
C LEU A 148 -0.04 -11.78 7.03
N SER A 149 1.13 -12.36 6.72
CA SER A 149 1.73 -12.35 5.39
C SER A 149 0.78 -12.95 4.35
N GLU A 150 0.20 -14.11 4.65
CA GLU A 150 -0.76 -14.76 3.76
C GLU A 150 -2.05 -13.95 3.60
N ARG A 151 -2.59 -13.37 4.68
CA ARG A 151 -3.78 -12.49 4.60
C ARG A 151 -3.54 -11.23 3.75
N VAL A 152 -2.37 -10.62 3.87
CA VAL A 152 -1.98 -9.45 3.05
C VAL A 152 -1.78 -9.87 1.58
N LYS A 153 -1.12 -11.00 1.32
CA LYS A 153 -0.96 -11.57 -0.02
C LYS A 153 -2.31 -11.80 -0.70
N GLN A 154 -3.23 -12.49 -0.02
CA GLN A 154 -4.60 -12.72 -0.52
C GLN A 154 -5.33 -11.41 -0.83
N ALA A 155 -5.19 -10.40 0.02
CA ALA A 155 -5.80 -9.10 -0.19
C ALA A 155 -5.21 -8.36 -1.42
N ARG A 156 -3.91 -8.44 -1.62
CA ARG A 156 -3.23 -7.84 -2.79
C ARG A 156 -3.58 -8.55 -4.10
N THR A 157 -3.77 -9.86 -4.08
CA THR A 157 -4.00 -10.67 -5.29
C THR A 157 -5.47 -10.85 -5.64
N ARG A 158 -6.41 -10.48 -4.77
CA ARG A 158 -7.84 -10.78 -4.93
C ARG A 158 -8.48 -10.30 -6.24
N PHE A 159 -7.90 -9.30 -6.90
CA PHE A 159 -8.34 -8.83 -8.22
C PHE A 159 -7.40 -9.25 -9.35
N MET A 160 -6.14 -9.55 -9.01
CA MET A 160 -5.08 -9.91 -9.95
C MET A 160 -5.34 -11.27 -10.63
N ILE A 161 -5.82 -12.26 -9.88
CA ILE A 161 -6.01 -13.64 -10.36
C ILE A 161 -6.93 -13.69 -11.58
N HIS A 162 -7.95 -12.83 -11.62
CA HIS A 162 -8.91 -12.79 -12.73
C HIS A 162 -8.34 -12.16 -14.01
N ASN A 163 -7.20 -11.49 -13.93
CA ASN A 163 -6.59 -10.76 -15.04
C ASN A 163 -5.27 -11.41 -15.50
N GLY A 164 -4.97 -12.63 -15.05
CA GLY A 164 -3.74 -13.34 -15.47
C GLY A 164 -2.44 -12.81 -14.85
N GLY A 165 -2.52 -11.91 -13.88
CA GLY A 165 -1.36 -11.42 -13.13
C GLY A 165 -0.94 -12.38 -12.02
N GLU A 166 0.32 -12.27 -11.57
CA GLU A 166 0.89 -13.12 -10.52
C GLU A 166 1.78 -12.30 -9.57
N ILE A 167 1.80 -12.69 -8.29
CA ILE A 167 2.68 -12.10 -7.29
C ILE A 167 3.72 -13.12 -6.85
N PHE A 168 4.99 -12.72 -6.87
CA PHE A 168 6.13 -13.54 -6.50
C PHE A 168 6.69 -13.13 -5.15
N SER A 169 7.20 -14.10 -4.38
CA SER A 169 8.01 -13.79 -3.22
C SER A 169 9.37 -13.23 -3.67
N ARG A 170 9.93 -12.33 -2.88
CA ARG A 170 11.31 -11.86 -3.09
C ARG A 170 12.32 -13.03 -3.13
N GLN A 171 12.01 -14.14 -2.44
CA GLN A 171 12.84 -15.33 -2.41
C GLN A 171 12.85 -16.09 -3.74
N ASP A 172 11.80 -15.96 -4.56
CA ASP A 172 11.71 -16.61 -5.87
C ASP A 172 12.68 -16.01 -6.91
N GLY A 173 13.20 -14.81 -6.64
CA GLY A 173 14.18 -14.09 -7.45
C GLY A 173 13.60 -13.52 -8.76
N LEU A 174 14.27 -12.50 -9.30
CA LEU A 174 13.88 -11.84 -10.55
C LEU A 174 13.88 -12.75 -11.77
N ARG A 175 14.74 -13.78 -11.79
CA ARG A 175 14.83 -14.73 -12.91
C ARG A 175 13.51 -15.45 -13.17
N THR A 176 12.77 -15.78 -12.12
CA THR A 176 11.46 -16.45 -12.22
C THR A 176 10.45 -15.56 -12.93
N ILE A 177 10.40 -14.28 -12.58
CA ILE A 177 9.51 -13.30 -13.23
C ILE A 177 9.87 -13.14 -14.70
N VAL A 178 11.15 -12.92 -15.01
CA VAL A 178 11.62 -12.76 -16.40
C VAL A 178 11.32 -13.99 -17.24
N LYS A 179 11.50 -15.20 -16.68
CA LYS A 179 11.16 -16.46 -17.36
C LYS A 179 9.66 -16.53 -17.67
N LYS A 180 8.81 -16.21 -16.72
CA LYS A 180 7.35 -16.19 -16.90
C LYS A 180 6.89 -15.14 -17.91
N MET A 181 7.45 -13.93 -17.86
CA MET A 181 7.15 -12.89 -18.85
C MET A 181 7.46 -13.36 -20.28
N LYS A 182 8.60 -14.05 -20.48
CA LYS A 182 8.98 -14.61 -21.79
C LYS A 182 8.06 -15.75 -22.23
N GLN A 183 7.61 -16.60 -21.31
CA GLN A 183 6.75 -17.75 -21.61
C GLN A 183 5.31 -17.35 -21.93
N ASN A 184 4.75 -16.40 -21.18
CA ASN A 184 3.34 -16.06 -21.28
C ASN A 184 3.03 -14.97 -22.31
N LYS A 185 4.04 -14.47 -23.04
CA LYS A 185 3.88 -13.37 -24.01
C LYS A 185 2.96 -12.25 -23.45
N LEU A 186 3.04 -12.01 -22.14
CA LEU A 186 2.27 -10.91 -21.54
C LEU A 186 2.72 -9.60 -22.16
N PRO A 187 1.77 -8.77 -22.56
CA PRO A 187 2.05 -7.48 -23.11
C PRO A 187 2.76 -6.56 -22.10
#